data_650db74c696870dc6ba8e3caacaa7228
#
_entry.id   650db74c696870dc6ba8e3caacaa7228
#
_cell.length_a   1.000
_cell.length_b   1.000
_cell.length_c   1.000
_cell.angle_alpha   90.00
_cell.angle_beta   90.00
_cell.angle_gamma   90.00
#
_symmetry.space_group_name_H-M   'P 1'
#
loop_
_entity.id
_entity.type
_entity.pdbx_description
1 polymer ?
#
loop_
_entity_poly.entity_id
_entity_poly.type
_entity_poly.pdbx_seq_one_letter_code
_entity_poly.pdbx_strand_id
1 'polypeptide(L)'
;MIQLTRIFILSLLVLSCSKKVKYVDKEININVVPLPKKVEVVESNKYILLPKKIKVFIDSDETKNLFGLISKDFKKLSFSNSFELITNKNRSNLSLEIDKELDEEEYEIAVNKKIVIKGGSLSAIKMARSTLLQLSENDKGRITLPIINIKDSPDASYRGLLIDLARKWHKVETIYKLIDLASFYKLNYLQFHLTDDQLFTFPSENFPKLQTKDKHYTKEELLSFVDYANQRGVVIVPEIDVPGHSMQFVKKYPEIFSISDAESGGEDLFGGRVDFVNVLNMGKEEVYTSLEKLFIEVMDIFHTSPYFHLGADEANLKLIVDDPDVKKFMKKNNLGNDIHELYRYFIVRMNDFFKSKGKQMFVWEGFSRNGKIEIPRDITVFEFESLYNLPNHLVEDGYKLVNTSWKPLYVVRSGNPDPNVLPLKWGPERIYEWNMWRWETWYYKSPAYKKPIQLDRNKNVIGAQMCSWEQTDESEVPSLRKRLPSFVERIWNVDKKVEFDVFFEKVNKTDIVLSEIINDKSQDSLLIGFNIIGDAKGNPTREVLD
;
A
#
# COMPACT_ATOMS: atom_id res chain seq x y z
N MET A 1 -15.76 30.68 -87.48
CA MET A 1 -15.17 31.29 -86.30
C MET A 1 -15.47 30.36 -85.14
N ILE A 2 -14.53 29.54 -84.78
CA ILE A 2 -14.69 28.56 -83.71
C ILE A 2 -13.88 29.07 -82.50
N GLN A 3 -14.57 29.42 -81.40
CA GLN A 3 -13.95 29.82 -80.14
C GLN A 3 -13.54 28.54 -79.36
N LEU A 4 -12.27 28.38 -79.13
CA LEU A 4 -11.72 27.39 -78.25
C LEU A 4 -11.73 27.89 -76.79
N THR A 5 -12.59 27.31 -75.96
CA THR A 5 -12.62 27.56 -74.53
C THR A 5 -11.56 26.66 -73.86
N ARG A 6 -10.49 27.25 -73.35
CA ARG A 6 -9.48 26.53 -72.53
C ARG A 6 -10.01 26.35 -71.09
N ILE A 7 -10.31 25.12 -70.71
CA ILE A 7 -10.58 24.74 -69.31
C ILE A 7 -9.24 24.56 -68.59
N PHE A 8 -8.96 25.46 -67.63
CA PHE A 8 -7.83 25.34 -66.71
C PHE A 8 -8.25 24.42 -65.55
N ILE A 9 -7.80 23.17 -65.55
CA ILE A 9 -7.95 22.26 -64.41
C ILE A 9 -6.86 22.64 -63.38
N LEU A 10 -7.25 23.33 -62.32
CA LEU A 10 -6.39 23.63 -61.17
C LEU A 10 -6.35 22.38 -60.26
N SER A 11 -5.37 21.51 -60.45
CA SER A 11 -5.12 20.39 -59.54
C SER A 11 -4.57 20.92 -58.22
N LEU A 12 -5.42 21.01 -57.20
CA LEU A 12 -5.01 21.22 -55.82
C LEU A 12 -4.25 19.97 -55.36
N LEU A 13 -2.93 20.03 -55.42
CA LEU A 13 -2.05 19.12 -54.69
C LEU A 13 -2.21 19.42 -53.19
N VAL A 14 -3.09 18.69 -52.51
CA VAL A 14 -3.13 18.63 -51.05
C VAL A 14 -1.85 17.91 -50.61
N LEU A 15 -0.78 18.64 -50.39
CA LEU A 15 0.39 18.15 -49.69
C LEU A 15 -0.03 17.81 -48.26
N SER A 16 -0.46 16.58 -48.08
CA SER A 16 -0.60 15.98 -46.75
C SER A 16 0.79 15.91 -46.12
N CYS A 17 1.16 16.94 -45.36
CA CYS A 17 2.38 16.97 -44.58
C CYS A 17 2.19 16.00 -43.39
N SER A 18 2.27 14.70 -43.63
CA SER A 18 2.40 13.73 -42.54
C SER A 18 3.75 13.99 -41.88
N LYS A 19 3.74 14.63 -40.69
CA LYS A 19 4.97 14.84 -39.91
C LYS A 19 5.61 13.46 -39.69
N LYS A 20 6.76 13.22 -40.33
CA LYS A 20 7.51 11.97 -40.15
C LYS A 20 7.80 11.75 -38.66
N VAL A 21 7.49 10.55 -38.16
CA VAL A 21 7.89 10.12 -36.83
C VAL A 21 9.41 10.20 -36.76
N LYS A 22 9.93 10.75 -35.68
CA LYS A 22 11.39 10.83 -35.45
C LYS A 22 11.82 9.71 -34.54
N TYR A 23 12.96 9.13 -34.83
CA TYR A 23 13.58 8.07 -34.07
C TYR A 23 14.97 8.51 -33.58
N VAL A 24 15.43 7.88 -32.51
CA VAL A 24 16.78 8.00 -31.97
C VAL A 24 17.36 6.59 -31.88
N ASP A 25 18.55 6.41 -32.42
CA ASP A 25 19.28 5.14 -32.31
C ASP A 25 20.03 5.11 -30.98
N LYS A 26 19.67 4.14 -30.14
CA LYS A 26 20.23 3.95 -28.81
C LYS A 26 19.99 2.53 -28.35
N GLU A 27 20.92 1.95 -27.59
CA GLU A 27 20.75 0.64 -26.95
C GLU A 27 19.53 0.63 -26.04
N ILE A 28 18.70 -0.41 -26.14
CA ILE A 28 17.48 -0.56 -25.35
C ILE A 28 17.81 -1.16 -23.99
N ASN A 29 17.62 -0.35 -22.94
CA ASN A 29 17.70 -0.78 -21.56
C ASN A 29 16.34 -0.62 -20.89
N ILE A 30 15.70 -1.75 -20.52
CA ILE A 30 14.39 -1.75 -19.91
C ILE A 30 14.54 -1.74 -18.39
N ASN A 31 14.37 -0.55 -17.80
CA ASN A 31 14.45 -0.33 -16.37
C ASN A 31 13.03 -0.07 -15.84
N VAL A 32 12.29 -1.14 -15.61
CA VAL A 32 10.93 -1.11 -15.05
C VAL A 32 10.87 -2.02 -13.83
N VAL A 33 10.33 -1.53 -12.74
CA VAL A 33 10.12 -2.23 -11.47
C VAL A 33 8.68 -2.01 -11.02
N PRO A 34 7.91 -3.06 -10.69
CA PRO A 34 8.24 -4.48 -10.86
C PRO A 34 8.48 -4.86 -12.32
N LEU A 35 9.26 -5.94 -12.52
CA LEU A 35 9.61 -6.43 -13.86
C LEU A 35 8.34 -6.85 -14.61
N PRO A 36 8.12 -6.36 -15.83
CA PRO A 36 6.94 -6.76 -16.60
C PRO A 36 6.92 -8.26 -16.92
N LYS A 37 5.74 -8.85 -16.97
CA LYS A 37 5.54 -10.28 -17.30
C LYS A 37 6.12 -10.64 -18.67
N LYS A 38 5.84 -9.80 -19.65
CA LYS A 38 6.31 -10.00 -21.03
C LYS A 38 6.77 -8.69 -21.63
N VAL A 39 7.95 -8.71 -22.24
CA VAL A 39 8.51 -7.60 -23.02
C VAL A 39 8.98 -8.14 -24.36
N GLU A 40 8.57 -7.51 -25.44
CA GLU A 40 8.98 -7.79 -26.80
C GLU A 40 9.63 -6.55 -27.41
N VAL A 41 10.89 -6.66 -27.80
CA VAL A 41 11.59 -5.59 -28.52
C VAL A 41 11.20 -5.66 -30.00
N VAL A 42 10.48 -4.66 -30.49
CA VAL A 42 9.96 -4.63 -31.86
C VAL A 42 11.04 -4.17 -32.85
N GLU A 43 11.79 -3.14 -32.50
CA GLU A 43 12.95 -2.67 -33.27
C GLU A 43 14.16 -2.51 -32.36
N SER A 44 15.23 -3.24 -32.63
CA SER A 44 16.46 -3.18 -31.84
C SER A 44 17.11 -1.80 -31.93
N ASN A 45 17.64 -1.34 -30.80
CA ASN A 45 18.39 -0.08 -30.69
C ASN A 45 17.65 1.15 -31.20
N LYS A 46 16.33 1.21 -31.07
CA LYS A 46 15.52 2.30 -31.60
C LYS A 46 14.52 2.84 -30.60
N TYR A 47 14.47 4.16 -30.47
CA TYR A 47 13.53 4.90 -29.65
C TYR A 47 12.67 5.83 -30.51
N ILE A 48 11.38 5.95 -30.17
CA ILE A 48 10.54 6.99 -30.72
C ILE A 48 10.82 8.30 -29.97
N LEU A 49 11.04 9.41 -30.68
CA LEU A 49 11.15 10.76 -30.12
C LEU A 49 9.79 11.45 -30.23
N LEU A 50 9.12 11.70 -29.11
CA LEU A 50 7.80 12.29 -29.10
C LEU A 50 7.82 13.77 -29.57
N PRO A 51 6.76 14.26 -30.22
CA PRO A 51 6.65 15.66 -30.66
C PRO A 51 6.62 16.60 -29.45
N LYS A 52 7.04 17.87 -29.63
CA LYS A 52 6.96 18.88 -28.55
C LYS A 52 5.54 18.98 -27.97
N LYS A 53 4.50 18.88 -28.81
CA LYS A 53 3.10 18.83 -28.40
C LYS A 53 2.56 17.44 -28.63
N ILE A 54 2.32 16.70 -27.54
CA ILE A 54 1.83 15.32 -27.53
C ILE A 54 0.31 15.35 -27.53
N LYS A 55 -0.29 14.75 -28.55
CA LYS A 55 -1.74 14.61 -28.68
C LYS A 55 -2.18 13.33 -27.97
N VAL A 56 -3.03 13.46 -26.97
CA VAL A 56 -3.54 12.36 -26.16
C VAL A 56 -5.01 12.11 -26.53
N PHE A 57 -5.31 10.87 -26.88
CA PHE A 57 -6.67 10.38 -27.04
C PHE A 57 -7.06 9.56 -25.81
N ILE A 58 -8.27 9.73 -25.34
CA ILE A 58 -8.87 9.02 -24.22
C ILE A 58 -10.24 8.53 -24.66
N ASP A 59 -10.50 7.25 -24.49
CA ASP A 59 -11.70 6.58 -25.03
C ASP A 59 -12.96 6.76 -24.19
N SER A 60 -12.83 7.13 -22.91
CA SER A 60 -13.96 7.23 -21.99
C SER A 60 -13.85 8.42 -21.03
N ASP A 61 -14.99 8.84 -20.48
CA ASP A 61 -15.03 9.89 -19.46
C ASP A 61 -14.34 9.47 -18.15
N GLU A 62 -14.37 8.18 -17.80
CA GLU A 62 -13.71 7.64 -16.62
C GLU A 62 -12.19 7.87 -16.63
N THR A 63 -11.59 7.84 -17.82
CA THR A 63 -10.14 8.00 -18.00
C THR A 63 -9.71 9.46 -18.17
N LYS A 64 -10.64 10.43 -18.29
CA LYS A 64 -10.31 11.87 -18.51
C LYS A 64 -9.38 12.45 -17.44
N ASN A 65 -9.57 12.06 -16.18
CA ASN A 65 -8.74 12.55 -15.09
C ASN A 65 -7.26 12.13 -15.22
N LEU A 66 -6.97 11.05 -15.96
CA LEU A 66 -5.60 10.60 -16.22
C LEU A 66 -4.81 11.56 -17.09
N PHE A 67 -5.48 12.32 -17.96
CA PHE A 67 -4.80 13.34 -18.77
C PHE A 67 -4.07 14.38 -17.92
N GLY A 68 -4.77 14.91 -16.92
CA GLY A 68 -4.18 15.86 -15.97
C GLY A 68 -3.03 15.26 -15.16
N LEU A 69 -3.20 14.01 -14.72
CA LEU A 69 -2.19 13.30 -13.95
C LEU A 69 -0.91 13.03 -14.78
N ILE A 70 -1.04 12.45 -15.98
CA ILE A 70 0.09 12.20 -16.89
C ILE A 70 0.83 13.51 -17.21
N SER A 71 0.10 14.56 -17.54
CA SER A 71 0.70 15.86 -17.86
C SER A 71 1.50 16.43 -16.68
N LYS A 72 0.98 16.31 -15.44
CA LYS A 72 1.65 16.76 -14.22
C LYS A 72 2.92 15.96 -13.93
N ASP A 73 2.88 14.63 -14.08
CA ASP A 73 4.02 13.77 -13.80
C ASP A 73 5.18 14.00 -14.77
N PHE A 74 4.89 14.08 -16.06
CA PHE A 74 5.94 14.39 -17.04
C PHE A 74 6.53 15.79 -16.86
N LYS A 75 5.75 16.74 -16.33
CA LYS A 75 6.28 18.05 -15.96
C LYS A 75 7.23 17.99 -14.77
N LYS A 76 6.93 17.13 -13.77
CA LYS A 76 7.85 16.88 -12.64
C LYS A 76 9.20 16.32 -13.12
N LEU A 77 9.20 15.49 -14.17
CA LEU A 77 10.40 14.91 -14.78
C LEU A 77 11.17 15.88 -15.69
N SER A 78 10.86 17.17 -15.64
CA SER A 78 11.55 18.23 -16.39
C SER A 78 11.55 18.05 -17.92
N PHE A 79 10.55 17.36 -18.47
CA PHE A 79 10.36 17.32 -19.92
C PHE A 79 9.72 18.61 -20.45
N SER A 80 10.20 19.07 -21.60
CA SER A 80 9.68 20.25 -22.29
C SER A 80 8.43 19.98 -23.14
N ASN A 81 7.96 18.73 -23.16
CA ASN A 81 6.77 18.33 -23.89
C ASN A 81 5.51 18.96 -23.25
N SER A 82 4.59 19.41 -24.11
CA SER A 82 3.22 19.77 -23.70
C SER A 82 2.23 18.71 -24.16
N PHE A 83 1.10 18.62 -23.46
CA PHE A 83 0.05 17.64 -23.75
C PHE A 83 -1.23 18.34 -24.21
N GLU A 84 -1.93 17.74 -25.16
CA GLU A 84 -3.21 18.23 -25.70
C GLU A 84 -4.20 17.07 -25.78
N LEU A 85 -5.35 17.20 -25.15
CA LEU A 85 -6.44 16.25 -25.29
C LEU A 85 -7.11 16.41 -26.65
N ILE A 86 -7.32 15.31 -27.37
CA ILE A 86 -7.96 15.30 -28.69
C ILE A 86 -9.04 14.22 -28.76
N THR A 87 -9.99 14.39 -29.68
CA THR A 87 -11.10 13.43 -29.90
C THR A 87 -10.84 12.44 -31.04
N ASN A 88 -9.89 12.72 -31.92
CA ASN A 88 -9.58 11.85 -33.05
C ASN A 88 -8.40 10.92 -32.75
N LYS A 89 -8.69 9.65 -32.44
CA LYS A 89 -7.70 8.59 -32.13
C LYS A 89 -6.62 8.45 -33.22
N ASN A 90 -6.97 8.58 -34.51
CA ASN A 90 -6.00 8.40 -35.59
C ASN A 90 -4.92 9.48 -35.62
N ARG A 91 -5.17 10.63 -34.98
CA ARG A 91 -4.24 11.76 -34.89
C ARG A 91 -3.47 11.80 -33.55
N SER A 92 -3.68 10.82 -32.65
CA SER A 92 -3.02 10.77 -31.36
C SER A 92 -1.57 10.32 -31.47
N ASN A 93 -0.76 10.78 -30.51
CA ASN A 93 0.59 10.27 -30.23
C ASN A 93 0.57 9.26 -29.08
N LEU A 94 -0.38 9.43 -28.16
CA LEU A 94 -0.66 8.55 -27.04
C LEU A 94 -2.18 8.30 -26.98
N SER A 95 -2.58 7.03 -26.88
CA SER A 95 -3.98 6.67 -26.60
C SER A 95 -4.08 5.84 -25.31
N LEU A 96 -5.13 6.11 -24.54
CA LEU A 96 -5.49 5.37 -23.31
C LEU A 96 -6.88 4.76 -23.56
N GLU A 97 -6.96 3.44 -23.44
CA GLU A 97 -8.14 2.68 -23.85
C GLU A 97 -8.48 1.61 -22.82
N ILE A 98 -9.76 1.49 -22.46
CA ILE A 98 -10.27 0.35 -21.69
C ILE A 98 -10.57 -0.78 -22.67
N ASP A 99 -9.94 -1.94 -22.46
CA ASP A 99 -10.13 -3.13 -23.26
C ASP A 99 -10.70 -4.25 -22.37
N LYS A 100 -11.99 -4.55 -22.54
CA LYS A 100 -12.70 -5.54 -21.72
C LYS A 100 -12.33 -7.00 -22.02
N GLU A 101 -11.50 -7.23 -23.02
CA GLU A 101 -10.93 -8.57 -23.30
C GLU A 101 -9.71 -8.88 -22.40
N LEU A 102 -9.15 -7.86 -21.72
CA LEU A 102 -8.08 -8.01 -20.74
C LEU A 102 -8.67 -8.27 -19.36
N ASP A 103 -7.90 -9.00 -18.52
CA ASP A 103 -8.22 -9.15 -17.11
C ASP A 103 -8.23 -7.80 -16.40
N GLU A 104 -8.95 -7.69 -15.27
CA GLU A 104 -9.19 -6.42 -14.58
C GLU A 104 -7.91 -5.63 -14.27
N GLU A 105 -6.84 -6.30 -13.83
CA GLU A 105 -5.55 -5.69 -13.52
C GLU A 105 -4.49 -5.89 -14.61
N GLU A 106 -4.88 -6.40 -15.78
CA GLU A 106 -3.98 -6.59 -16.92
C GLU A 106 -3.89 -5.33 -17.77
N TYR A 107 -2.69 -5.02 -18.26
CA TYR A 107 -2.47 -3.93 -19.19
C TYR A 107 -1.47 -4.28 -20.29
N GLU A 108 -1.59 -3.58 -21.40
CA GLU A 108 -0.69 -3.63 -22.53
C GLU A 108 -0.17 -2.24 -22.88
N ILE A 109 1.10 -2.13 -23.23
CA ILE A 109 1.73 -0.92 -23.77
C ILE A 109 2.38 -1.30 -25.10
N ALA A 110 1.95 -0.68 -26.20
CA ALA A 110 2.57 -0.81 -27.50
C ALA A 110 3.22 0.52 -27.90
N VAL A 111 4.54 0.53 -28.03
CA VAL A 111 5.32 1.69 -28.49
C VAL A 111 5.84 1.42 -29.90
N ASN A 112 5.33 2.18 -30.89
CA ASN A 112 5.76 2.08 -32.26
C ASN A 112 5.74 3.50 -32.89
N LYS A 113 4.98 3.74 -33.95
CA LYS A 113 4.76 5.09 -34.52
C LYS A 113 3.95 6.00 -33.59
N LYS A 114 3.25 5.44 -32.65
CA LYS A 114 2.51 6.04 -31.55
C LYS A 114 2.55 5.12 -30.33
N ILE A 115 2.10 5.64 -29.20
CA ILE A 115 1.97 4.87 -27.96
C ILE A 115 0.50 4.49 -27.79
N VAL A 116 0.22 3.23 -27.56
CA VAL A 116 -1.11 2.72 -27.21
C VAL A 116 -1.02 2.03 -25.87
N ILE A 117 -1.83 2.48 -24.92
CA ILE A 117 -1.99 1.84 -23.61
C ILE A 117 -3.41 1.30 -23.56
N LYS A 118 -3.54 0.01 -23.29
CA LYS A 118 -4.78 -0.69 -23.03
C LYS A 118 -4.78 -1.26 -21.62
N GLY A 119 -5.90 -1.23 -20.95
CA GLY A 119 -6.06 -1.87 -19.65
C GLY A 119 -7.45 -2.45 -19.48
N GLY A 120 -7.57 -3.58 -18.77
CA GLY A 120 -8.87 -4.21 -18.47
C GLY A 120 -9.76 -3.32 -17.60
N SER A 121 -9.15 -2.42 -16.84
CA SER A 121 -9.83 -1.42 -16.00
C SER A 121 -9.08 -0.08 -15.97
N LEU A 122 -9.69 0.91 -15.35
CA LEU A 122 -9.03 2.19 -15.04
C LEU A 122 -7.79 1.99 -14.14
N SER A 123 -7.85 1.04 -13.20
CA SER A 123 -6.71 0.70 -12.32
C SER A 123 -5.53 0.16 -13.14
N ALA A 124 -5.78 -0.72 -14.10
CA ALA A 124 -4.76 -1.25 -15.02
C ALA A 124 -4.08 -0.15 -15.82
N ILE A 125 -4.83 0.85 -16.33
CA ILE A 125 -4.25 2.00 -17.04
C ILE A 125 -3.38 2.86 -16.10
N LYS A 126 -3.79 3.03 -14.84
CA LYS A 126 -2.98 3.75 -13.83
C LYS A 126 -1.66 3.03 -13.56
N MET A 127 -1.65 1.70 -13.50
CA MET A 127 -0.41 0.90 -13.41
C MET A 127 0.45 1.01 -14.67
N ALA A 128 -0.15 0.96 -15.86
CA ALA A 128 0.55 1.17 -17.13
C ALA A 128 1.19 2.55 -17.23
N ARG A 129 0.53 3.60 -16.68
CA ARG A 129 1.12 4.94 -16.54
C ARG A 129 2.44 4.90 -15.77
N SER A 130 2.50 4.18 -14.66
CA SER A 130 3.74 4.04 -13.89
C SER A 130 4.85 3.40 -14.72
N THR A 131 4.53 2.36 -15.47
CA THR A 131 5.47 1.73 -16.42
C THR A 131 5.93 2.73 -17.49
N LEU A 132 5.02 3.52 -18.06
CA LEU A 132 5.35 4.54 -19.06
C LEU A 132 6.33 5.59 -18.51
N LEU A 133 6.15 6.05 -17.27
CA LEU A 133 7.05 6.99 -16.61
C LEU A 133 8.47 6.40 -16.45
N GLN A 134 8.55 5.15 -16.01
CA GLN A 134 9.82 4.45 -15.82
C GLN A 134 10.57 4.16 -17.14
N LEU A 135 9.84 3.96 -18.24
CA LEU A 135 10.40 3.76 -19.58
C LEU A 135 10.86 5.06 -20.25
N SER A 136 10.38 6.21 -19.76
CA SER A 136 10.61 7.49 -20.43
C SER A 136 12.02 8.02 -20.15
N GLU A 137 12.75 8.30 -21.23
CA GLU A 137 14.09 8.87 -21.17
C GLU A 137 14.12 10.28 -21.77
N ASN A 138 15.08 11.08 -21.33
CA ASN A 138 15.23 12.47 -21.76
C ASN A 138 16.24 12.58 -22.91
N ASP A 139 15.78 13.05 -24.07
CA ASP A 139 16.63 13.47 -25.18
C ASP A 139 16.44 14.97 -25.43
N LYS A 140 17.39 15.78 -24.98
CA LYS A 140 17.38 17.24 -25.12
C LYS A 140 16.07 17.90 -24.68
N GLY A 141 15.56 17.49 -23.53
CA GLY A 141 14.31 17.96 -22.94
C GLY A 141 13.05 17.28 -23.49
N ARG A 142 13.16 16.30 -24.36
CA ARG A 142 12.01 15.61 -24.95
C ARG A 142 11.94 14.15 -24.55
N ILE A 143 10.72 13.65 -24.45
CA ILE A 143 10.45 12.26 -24.12
C ILE A 143 10.85 11.36 -25.30
N THR A 144 11.67 10.35 -24.98
CA THR A 144 11.94 9.20 -25.86
C THR A 144 11.50 7.92 -25.16
N LEU A 145 11.04 6.95 -25.95
CA LEU A 145 10.61 5.63 -25.47
C LEU A 145 11.15 4.55 -26.38
N PRO A 146 11.61 3.40 -25.85
CA PRO A 146 12.03 2.26 -26.66
C PRO A 146 10.86 1.72 -27.48
N ILE A 147 11.14 1.20 -28.68
CA ILE A 147 10.12 0.59 -29.56
C ILE A 147 9.90 -0.86 -29.12
N ILE A 148 8.92 -1.05 -28.24
CA ILE A 148 8.63 -2.31 -27.55
C ILE A 148 7.12 -2.53 -27.37
N ASN A 149 6.76 -3.78 -27.13
CA ASN A 149 5.46 -4.17 -26.60
C ASN A 149 5.64 -4.73 -25.20
N ILE A 150 4.74 -4.34 -24.27
CA ILE A 150 4.66 -4.88 -22.92
C ILE A 150 3.27 -5.45 -22.71
N LYS A 151 3.19 -6.62 -22.07
CA LYS A 151 1.97 -7.18 -21.48
C LYS A 151 2.29 -7.54 -20.05
N ASP A 152 1.47 -7.05 -19.10
CA ASP A 152 1.81 -7.13 -17.68
C ASP A 152 0.56 -7.17 -16.79
N SER A 153 0.68 -7.86 -15.67
CA SER A 153 -0.34 -7.97 -14.61
C SER A 153 0.29 -8.49 -13.31
N PRO A 154 -0.29 -8.16 -12.13
CA PRO A 154 0.20 -8.69 -10.85
C PRO A 154 -0.22 -10.15 -10.62
N ASP A 155 0.57 -10.92 -9.84
CA ASP A 155 0.15 -12.23 -9.34
C ASP A 155 -0.69 -12.10 -8.06
N ALA A 156 -0.40 -11.12 -7.19
CA ALA A 156 -1.13 -10.88 -5.96
C ALA A 156 -2.21 -9.80 -6.14
N SER A 157 -3.44 -10.08 -5.72
CA SER A 157 -4.54 -9.12 -5.77
C SER A 157 -4.46 -8.05 -4.67
N TYR A 158 -3.84 -8.36 -3.51
CA TYR A 158 -3.57 -7.41 -2.45
C TYR A 158 -2.07 -7.06 -2.41
N ARG A 159 -1.75 -5.79 -2.57
CA ARG A 159 -0.37 -5.27 -2.57
C ARG A 159 -0.34 -4.03 -1.70
N GLY A 160 0.00 -4.21 -0.41
CA GLY A 160 -0.18 -3.19 0.62
C GLY A 160 1.11 -2.59 1.16
N LEU A 161 0.97 -1.37 1.68
CA LEU A 161 1.94 -0.71 2.54
C LEU A 161 1.19 -0.11 3.73
N LEU A 162 1.61 -0.41 4.95
CA LEU A 162 1.12 0.27 6.14
C LEU A 162 2.06 1.41 6.52
N ILE A 163 1.48 2.54 6.92
CA ILE A 163 2.18 3.69 7.50
C ILE A 163 1.63 3.94 8.90
N ASP A 164 2.53 3.92 9.88
CA ASP A 164 2.20 4.20 11.28
C ASP A 164 2.18 5.72 11.54
N LEU A 165 0.97 6.26 11.58
CA LEU A 165 0.72 7.69 11.83
C LEU A 165 0.46 7.98 13.31
N ALA A 166 0.25 6.93 14.11
CA ALA A 166 -0.18 7.06 15.49
C ALA A 166 0.95 6.94 16.52
N ARG A 167 2.08 6.30 16.19
CA ARG A 167 3.28 6.36 17.04
C ARG A 167 4.16 7.56 16.69
N LYS A 168 4.20 7.91 15.38
CA LYS A 168 4.93 9.09 14.87
C LYS A 168 4.09 9.79 13.81
N TRP A 169 3.65 11.00 14.12
CA TRP A 169 2.88 11.80 13.18
C TRP A 169 3.72 12.29 12.01
N HIS A 170 3.14 12.28 10.81
CA HIS A 170 3.78 12.70 9.55
C HIS A 170 3.13 13.96 8.99
N LYS A 171 3.92 14.81 8.38
CA LYS A 171 3.43 16.00 7.69
C LYS A 171 2.62 15.62 6.43
N VAL A 172 1.74 16.52 6.06
CA VAL A 172 0.88 16.39 4.85
C VAL A 172 1.71 16.11 3.60
N GLU A 173 2.84 16.79 3.44
CA GLU A 173 3.74 16.64 2.31
C GLU A 173 4.37 15.23 2.24
N THR A 174 4.68 14.64 3.38
CA THR A 174 5.21 13.27 3.47
C THR A 174 4.17 12.26 3.04
N ILE A 175 2.90 12.44 3.43
CA ILE A 175 1.80 11.56 3.00
C ILE A 175 1.64 11.59 1.47
N TYR A 176 1.69 12.74 0.83
CA TYR A 176 1.65 12.81 -0.64
C TYR A 176 2.82 12.10 -1.31
N LYS A 177 4.04 12.20 -0.75
CA LYS A 177 5.21 11.46 -1.26
C LYS A 177 5.02 9.94 -1.14
N LEU A 178 4.44 9.47 -0.03
CA LEU A 178 4.16 8.05 0.20
C LEU A 178 3.09 7.51 -0.76
N ILE A 179 2.06 8.30 -1.07
CA ILE A 179 1.06 7.96 -2.08
C ILE A 179 1.70 7.89 -3.47
N ASP A 180 2.54 8.86 -3.84
CA ASP A 180 3.29 8.84 -5.10
C ASP A 180 4.22 7.61 -5.18
N LEU A 181 4.94 7.28 -4.09
CA LEU A 181 5.81 6.10 -3.98
C LEU A 181 5.02 4.79 -4.17
N ALA A 182 3.88 4.64 -3.48
CA ALA A 182 3.01 3.48 -3.59
C ALA A 182 2.51 3.30 -5.04
N SER A 183 2.00 4.37 -5.64
CA SER A 183 1.53 4.37 -7.03
C SER A 183 2.64 4.08 -8.04
N PHE A 184 3.84 4.62 -7.84
CA PHE A 184 4.99 4.44 -8.73
C PHE A 184 5.41 2.98 -8.81
N TYR A 185 5.35 2.25 -7.70
CA TYR A 185 5.63 0.82 -7.63
C TYR A 185 4.37 -0.07 -7.71
N LYS A 186 3.22 0.48 -8.13
CA LYS A 186 1.98 -0.26 -8.43
C LYS A 186 1.37 -0.99 -7.23
N LEU A 187 1.54 -0.48 -6.01
CA LEU A 187 0.72 -0.88 -4.88
C LEU A 187 -0.73 -0.43 -5.10
N ASN A 188 -1.69 -1.22 -4.62
CA ASN A 188 -3.09 -0.85 -4.70
C ASN A 188 -3.72 -0.45 -3.36
N TYR A 189 -3.06 -0.73 -2.23
CA TYR A 189 -3.55 -0.36 -0.89
C TYR A 189 -2.47 0.33 -0.06
N LEU A 190 -2.89 1.39 0.63
CA LEU A 190 -2.08 2.08 1.63
C LEU A 190 -2.88 2.12 2.93
N GLN A 191 -2.46 1.34 3.94
CA GLN A 191 -3.12 1.31 5.24
C GLN A 191 -2.61 2.45 6.10
N PHE A 192 -3.52 3.24 6.66
CA PHE A 192 -3.22 4.28 7.62
C PHE A 192 -3.55 3.79 9.03
N HIS A 193 -2.52 3.53 9.82
CA HIS A 193 -2.66 3.24 11.24
C HIS A 193 -2.86 4.57 11.99
N LEU A 194 -4.14 4.92 12.22
CA LEU A 194 -4.55 6.27 12.66
C LEU A 194 -4.56 6.45 14.16
N THR A 195 -4.58 5.36 14.93
CA THR A 195 -4.73 5.38 16.38
C THR A 195 -3.86 4.34 17.06
N ASP A 196 -3.22 4.75 18.16
CA ASP A 196 -2.45 3.88 19.04
C ASP A 196 -2.38 4.49 20.46
N ASP A 197 -1.65 3.86 21.36
CA ASP A 197 -1.43 4.34 22.73
C ASP A 197 -0.84 5.76 22.78
N GLN A 198 -0.02 6.14 21.78
CA GLN A 198 0.68 7.42 21.75
C GLN A 198 -0.18 8.55 21.17
N LEU A 199 -0.81 8.34 20.02
CA LEU A 199 -1.55 9.39 19.34
C LEU A 199 -2.90 8.87 18.82
N PHE A 200 -3.82 9.82 18.68
CA PHE A 200 -5.06 9.66 17.94
C PHE A 200 -5.09 10.74 16.84
N THR A 201 -4.85 10.37 15.61
CA THR A 201 -4.59 11.30 14.49
C THR A 201 -5.81 11.59 13.62
N PHE A 202 -6.95 10.95 13.91
CA PHE A 202 -8.21 11.14 13.21
C PHE A 202 -9.04 12.30 13.83
N PRO A 203 -9.70 13.16 13.02
CA PRO A 203 -10.47 14.32 13.49
C PRO A 203 -11.93 13.94 13.82
N SER A 204 -12.16 13.24 14.95
CA SER A 204 -13.51 12.84 15.33
C SER A 204 -14.35 14.04 15.83
N GLU A 205 -15.53 14.20 15.26
CA GLU A 205 -16.53 15.18 15.69
C GLU A 205 -17.30 14.67 16.93
N ASN A 206 -17.60 13.35 16.99
CA ASN A 206 -18.28 12.73 18.13
C ASN A 206 -17.39 12.65 19.39
N PHE A 207 -16.08 12.50 19.19
CA PHE A 207 -15.12 12.32 20.29
C PHE A 207 -13.93 13.31 20.18
N PRO A 208 -14.17 14.63 20.24
CA PRO A 208 -13.14 15.63 19.97
C PRO A 208 -11.96 15.62 20.96
N LYS A 209 -12.14 15.10 22.19
CA LYS A 209 -11.03 14.97 23.16
C LYS A 209 -10.02 13.90 22.74
N LEU A 210 -10.36 12.94 21.85
CA LEU A 210 -9.43 11.92 21.39
C LEU A 210 -8.31 12.53 20.56
N GLN A 211 -8.62 13.56 19.76
CA GLN A 211 -7.66 14.19 18.84
C GLN A 211 -6.41 14.65 19.59
N THR A 212 -5.25 14.17 19.15
CA THR A 212 -3.98 14.60 19.72
C THR A 212 -3.67 16.03 19.28
N LYS A 213 -3.50 16.93 20.23
CA LYS A 213 -3.22 18.34 19.95
C LYS A 213 -1.99 18.48 19.04
N ASP A 214 -2.12 19.25 17.97
CA ASP A 214 -1.07 19.57 16.98
C ASP A 214 -0.49 18.36 16.24
N LYS A 215 -1.07 17.15 16.42
CA LYS A 215 -0.66 15.89 15.76
C LYS A 215 -1.86 15.06 15.34
N HIS A 216 -2.80 15.68 14.65
CA HIS A 216 -3.93 15.04 13.99
C HIS A 216 -4.15 15.72 12.64
N TYR A 217 -4.81 15.03 11.73
CA TYR A 217 -5.18 15.60 10.43
C TYR A 217 -6.56 16.25 10.52
N THR A 218 -6.80 17.23 9.67
CA THR A 218 -8.15 17.76 9.47
C THR A 218 -8.94 16.83 8.54
N LYS A 219 -10.26 16.97 8.54
CA LYS A 219 -11.16 16.24 7.63
C LYS A 219 -10.81 16.52 6.17
N GLU A 220 -10.52 17.79 5.83
CA GLU A 220 -10.15 18.24 4.50
C GLU A 220 -8.82 17.63 4.05
N GLU A 221 -7.83 17.52 4.94
CA GLU A 221 -6.55 16.87 4.63
C GLU A 221 -6.75 15.39 4.33
N LEU A 222 -7.50 14.65 5.18
CA LEU A 222 -7.78 13.23 4.95
C LEU A 222 -8.56 13.01 3.65
N LEU A 223 -9.59 13.80 3.37
CA LEU A 223 -10.33 13.74 2.10
C LEU A 223 -9.41 14.00 0.91
N SER A 224 -8.49 14.98 1.03
CA SER A 224 -7.54 15.28 -0.04
C SER A 224 -6.55 14.13 -0.27
N PHE A 225 -6.12 13.40 0.78
CA PHE A 225 -5.30 12.19 0.64
C PHE A 225 -6.07 11.08 -0.08
N VAL A 226 -7.33 10.85 0.29
CA VAL A 226 -8.19 9.84 -0.36
C VAL A 226 -8.35 10.12 -1.85
N ASP A 227 -8.68 11.36 -2.21
CA ASP A 227 -8.83 11.77 -3.61
C ASP A 227 -7.51 11.65 -4.40
N TYR A 228 -6.40 12.10 -3.80
CA TYR A 228 -5.08 12.05 -4.42
C TYR A 228 -4.62 10.62 -4.67
N ALA A 229 -4.83 9.72 -3.70
CA ALA A 229 -4.51 8.30 -3.81
C ALA A 229 -5.37 7.62 -4.88
N ASN A 230 -6.70 7.87 -4.84
CA ASN A 230 -7.63 7.27 -5.79
C ASN A 230 -7.30 7.66 -7.25
N GLN A 231 -6.96 8.92 -7.51
CA GLN A 231 -6.51 9.36 -8.84
C GLN A 231 -5.30 8.55 -9.33
N ARG A 232 -4.46 8.03 -8.43
CA ARG A 232 -3.22 7.28 -8.70
C ARG A 232 -3.36 5.77 -8.69
N GLY A 233 -4.57 5.25 -8.42
CA GLY A 233 -4.83 3.81 -8.35
C GLY A 233 -4.48 3.18 -7.00
N VAL A 234 -4.37 4.00 -5.96
CA VAL A 234 -4.14 3.56 -4.59
C VAL A 234 -5.39 3.83 -3.76
N VAL A 235 -5.84 2.84 -2.99
CA VAL A 235 -6.94 2.97 -2.04
C VAL A 235 -6.36 3.08 -0.64
N ILE A 236 -6.75 4.12 0.11
CA ILE A 236 -6.35 4.23 1.51
C ILE A 236 -7.32 3.42 2.36
N VAL A 237 -6.79 2.43 3.09
CA VAL A 237 -7.54 1.61 4.05
C VAL A 237 -7.34 2.21 5.44
N PRO A 238 -8.40 2.72 6.09
CA PRO A 238 -8.28 3.25 7.44
C PRO A 238 -8.18 2.12 8.46
N GLU A 239 -7.37 2.33 9.48
CA GLU A 239 -7.30 1.50 10.67
C GLU A 239 -7.56 2.32 11.92
N ILE A 240 -8.47 1.83 12.75
CA ILE A 240 -8.69 2.26 14.14
C ILE A 240 -8.45 1.03 14.99
N ASP A 241 -7.34 1.00 15.70
CA ASP A 241 -6.91 -0.17 16.44
C ASP A 241 -7.60 -0.28 17.79
N VAL A 242 -8.42 -1.31 17.92
CA VAL A 242 -9.19 -1.67 19.10
C VAL A 242 -9.40 -3.20 19.14
N PRO A 243 -9.53 -3.86 20.31
CA PRO A 243 -9.67 -3.29 21.65
C PRO A 243 -8.35 -3.07 22.38
N GLY A 244 -7.20 -3.54 21.86
CA GLY A 244 -5.86 -3.21 22.31
C GLY A 244 -5.46 -1.81 21.87
N HIS A 245 -4.24 -1.38 22.14
CA HIS A 245 -3.69 -0.08 21.69
C HIS A 245 -4.62 1.13 21.92
N SER A 246 -5.44 1.05 22.98
CA SER A 246 -6.59 1.95 23.21
C SER A 246 -6.36 3.00 24.30
N MET A 247 -5.10 3.33 24.63
CA MET A 247 -4.75 4.26 25.72
C MET A 247 -5.46 5.62 25.57
N GLN A 248 -5.58 6.14 24.34
CA GLN A 248 -6.23 7.43 24.11
C GLN A 248 -7.73 7.37 24.45
N PHE A 249 -8.41 6.27 24.11
CA PHE A 249 -9.82 6.06 24.42
C PHE A 249 -10.05 6.00 25.94
N VAL A 250 -9.31 5.13 26.63
CA VAL A 250 -9.50 4.88 28.06
C VAL A 250 -9.10 6.06 28.94
N LYS A 251 -8.13 6.88 28.50
CA LYS A 251 -7.73 8.10 29.23
C LYS A 251 -8.63 9.30 28.95
N LYS A 252 -9.14 9.46 27.73
CA LYS A 252 -9.87 10.69 27.35
C LYS A 252 -11.37 10.61 27.59
N TYR A 253 -11.93 9.39 27.59
CA TYR A 253 -13.34 9.10 27.86
C TYR A 253 -13.45 7.87 28.79
N PRO A 254 -12.88 7.93 30.00
CA PRO A 254 -12.85 6.79 30.91
C PRO A 254 -14.25 6.29 31.28
N GLU A 255 -15.23 7.18 31.36
CA GLU A 255 -16.63 6.85 31.64
C GLU A 255 -17.22 5.87 30.62
N ILE A 256 -16.80 5.94 29.35
CA ILE A 256 -17.25 5.07 28.26
C ILE A 256 -16.36 3.85 28.16
N PHE A 257 -15.04 4.07 28.00
CA PHE A 257 -14.11 3.07 27.49
C PHE A 257 -13.31 2.33 28.55
N SER A 258 -13.17 2.91 29.75
CA SER A 258 -12.28 2.36 30.77
C SER A 258 -12.95 1.32 31.66
N ILE A 259 -12.12 0.44 32.23
CA ILE A 259 -12.47 -0.38 33.39
C ILE A 259 -12.43 0.46 34.65
N SER A 260 -12.97 -0.06 35.77
CA SER A 260 -13.06 0.63 37.04
C SER A 260 -11.71 0.93 37.69
N ASP A 261 -10.69 0.14 37.43
CA ASP A 261 -9.33 0.25 38.00
C ASP A 261 -8.24 0.34 36.95
N ALA A 262 -8.40 1.24 35.98
CA ALA A 262 -7.47 1.37 34.88
C ALA A 262 -6.10 1.93 35.25
N GLU A 263 -6.02 2.69 36.35
CA GLU A 263 -4.78 3.30 36.85
C GLU A 263 -3.85 2.29 37.55
N SER A 264 -4.35 1.09 37.87
CA SER A 264 -3.50 0.02 38.41
C SER A 264 -2.39 -0.41 37.43
N GLY A 265 -2.60 -0.17 36.16
CA GLY A 265 -1.67 -0.60 35.12
C GLY A 265 -1.53 -2.12 35.05
N GLY A 266 -0.35 -2.59 34.68
CA GLY A 266 -0.06 -4.02 34.62
C GLY A 266 1.20 -4.33 33.84
N GLU A 267 1.26 -5.54 33.30
CA GLU A 267 2.32 -6.01 32.44
C GLU A 267 1.76 -6.18 31.01
N ASP A 268 2.49 -5.71 30.00
CA ASP A 268 2.11 -5.92 28.59
C ASP A 268 2.37 -7.38 28.16
N LEU A 269 2.04 -7.70 26.91
CA LEU A 269 2.23 -9.05 26.37
C LEU A 269 3.71 -9.45 26.24
N PHE A 270 4.61 -8.48 26.21
CA PHE A 270 6.05 -8.66 26.05
C PHE A 270 6.80 -8.61 27.39
N GLY A 271 6.09 -8.42 28.51
CA GLY A 271 6.66 -8.34 29.86
C GLY A 271 7.09 -6.92 30.26
N GLY A 272 6.74 -5.92 29.47
CA GLY A 272 6.92 -4.51 29.81
C GLY A 272 5.86 -4.02 30.81
N ARG A 273 6.21 -3.03 31.63
CA ARG A 273 5.24 -2.40 32.54
C ARG A 273 4.40 -1.38 31.79
N VAL A 274 3.08 -1.46 31.95
CA VAL A 274 2.13 -0.44 31.54
C VAL A 274 1.57 0.25 32.78
N ASP A 275 1.66 1.58 32.85
CA ASP A 275 1.18 2.38 33.98
C ASP A 275 -0.33 2.63 33.93
N PHE A 276 -0.99 2.19 32.85
CA PHE A 276 -2.41 2.35 32.64
C PHE A 276 -2.93 1.24 31.71
N VAL A 277 -4.14 0.72 31.98
CA VAL A 277 -4.76 -0.29 31.12
C VAL A 277 -5.10 0.31 29.75
N ASN A 278 -4.57 -0.28 28.69
CA ASN A 278 -4.75 0.17 27.31
C ASN A 278 -5.71 -0.70 26.47
N VAL A 279 -6.56 -1.46 27.17
CA VAL A 279 -7.59 -2.31 26.55
C VAL A 279 -8.97 -1.76 26.88
N LEU A 280 -9.84 -1.68 25.88
CA LEU A 280 -11.22 -1.22 26.06
C LEU A 280 -12.01 -2.13 27.02
N ASN A 281 -12.91 -1.56 27.81
CA ASN A 281 -13.87 -2.32 28.59
C ASN A 281 -14.98 -2.91 27.69
N MET A 282 -14.70 -4.04 27.05
CA MET A 282 -15.68 -4.75 26.19
C MET A 282 -16.92 -5.24 26.95
N GLY A 283 -17.00 -5.05 28.27
CA GLY A 283 -18.16 -5.37 29.10
C GLY A 283 -19.25 -4.29 29.13
N LYS A 284 -19.07 -3.17 28.43
CA LYS A 284 -20.03 -2.08 28.35
C LYS A 284 -20.67 -1.99 26.97
N GLU A 285 -22.00 -1.99 26.90
CA GLU A 285 -22.72 -1.80 25.63
C GLU A 285 -22.41 -0.44 24.99
N GLU A 286 -22.14 0.56 25.81
CA GLU A 286 -21.80 1.91 25.36
C GLU A 286 -20.47 1.97 24.58
N VAL A 287 -19.52 1.08 24.87
CA VAL A 287 -18.25 0.96 24.09
C VAL A 287 -18.58 0.65 22.64
N TYR A 288 -19.42 -0.35 22.39
CA TYR A 288 -19.80 -0.76 21.03
C TYR A 288 -20.51 0.36 20.27
N THR A 289 -21.52 0.97 20.90
CA THR A 289 -22.30 2.04 20.24
C THR A 289 -21.47 3.30 20.01
N SER A 290 -20.46 3.55 20.84
CA SER A 290 -19.51 4.68 20.68
C SER A 290 -18.52 4.41 19.55
N LEU A 291 -17.97 3.18 19.46
CA LEU A 291 -17.13 2.78 18.35
C LEU A 291 -17.88 2.81 17.02
N GLU A 292 -19.14 2.35 16.98
CA GLU A 292 -19.98 2.42 15.79
C GLU A 292 -20.14 3.85 15.26
N LYS A 293 -20.33 4.84 16.16
CA LYS A 293 -20.39 6.26 15.78
C LYS A 293 -19.07 6.76 15.19
N LEU A 294 -17.95 6.43 15.84
CA LEU A 294 -16.61 6.79 15.35
C LEU A 294 -16.33 6.16 13.98
N PHE A 295 -16.64 4.88 13.82
CA PHE A 295 -16.37 4.17 12.55
C PHE A 295 -17.19 4.72 11.39
N ILE A 296 -18.40 5.25 11.63
CA ILE A 296 -19.18 5.97 10.61
C ILE A 296 -18.41 7.20 10.15
N GLU A 297 -17.88 8.03 11.06
CA GLU A 297 -17.08 9.20 10.69
C GLU A 297 -15.86 8.83 9.85
N VAL A 298 -15.17 7.74 10.22
CA VAL A 298 -14.01 7.25 9.48
C VAL A 298 -14.42 6.77 8.09
N MET A 299 -15.48 5.98 7.98
CA MET A 299 -15.97 5.47 6.69
C MET A 299 -16.45 6.58 5.75
N ASP A 300 -17.01 7.67 6.28
CA ASP A 300 -17.45 8.82 5.48
C ASP A 300 -16.26 9.54 4.83
N ILE A 301 -15.13 9.63 5.52
CA ILE A 301 -13.90 10.21 4.97
C ILE A 301 -13.24 9.23 3.99
N PHE A 302 -13.06 7.97 4.38
CA PHE A 302 -12.41 6.94 3.57
C PHE A 302 -13.42 6.20 2.68
N HIS A 303 -14.34 6.95 2.05
CA HIS A 303 -15.47 6.44 1.28
C HIS A 303 -15.07 5.56 0.09
N THR A 304 -13.88 5.74 -0.48
CA THR A 304 -13.38 4.93 -1.60
C THR A 304 -12.88 3.54 -1.17
N SER A 305 -12.62 3.32 0.12
CA SER A 305 -12.17 2.02 0.62
C SER A 305 -13.35 1.06 0.78
N PRO A 306 -13.31 -0.13 0.16
CA PRO A 306 -14.26 -1.20 0.46
C PRO A 306 -13.94 -1.91 1.79
N TYR A 307 -12.83 -1.56 2.42
CA TYR A 307 -12.28 -2.20 3.61
C TYR A 307 -12.19 -1.26 4.80
N PHE A 308 -12.24 -1.85 5.98
CA PHE A 308 -11.92 -1.20 7.26
C PHE A 308 -11.04 -2.14 8.08
N HIS A 309 -9.91 -1.68 8.56
CA HIS A 309 -9.04 -2.44 9.45
C HIS A 309 -9.38 -2.11 10.91
N LEU A 310 -9.76 -3.14 11.68
CA LEU A 310 -10.15 -2.99 13.10
C LEU A 310 -8.94 -2.97 14.03
N GLY A 311 -7.74 -3.36 13.57
CA GLY A 311 -6.61 -3.72 14.43
C GLY A 311 -6.85 -5.10 15.01
N ALA A 312 -7.28 -5.16 16.26
CA ALA A 312 -7.65 -6.35 17.01
C ALA A 312 -6.46 -7.27 17.35
N ASP A 313 -5.25 -6.72 17.42
CA ASP A 313 -4.06 -7.40 17.89
C ASP A 313 -3.75 -7.08 19.36
N GLU A 314 -2.88 -7.85 19.92
CA GLU A 314 -2.15 -7.61 21.17
C GLU A 314 -3.01 -7.18 22.39
N ALA A 315 -4.34 -7.42 22.37
CA ALA A 315 -5.22 -7.10 23.49
C ALA A 315 -4.90 -7.96 24.71
N ASN A 316 -4.28 -7.37 25.73
CA ASN A 316 -4.00 -8.07 26.98
C ASN A 316 -5.25 -8.23 27.83
N LEU A 317 -6.03 -9.25 27.57
CA LEU A 317 -7.32 -9.53 28.20
C LEU A 317 -7.21 -9.79 29.72
N LYS A 318 -6.02 -10.13 30.23
CA LYS A 318 -5.79 -10.29 31.67
C LYS A 318 -6.01 -8.98 32.45
N LEU A 319 -5.83 -7.84 31.77
CA LEU A 319 -6.01 -6.53 32.40
C LEU A 319 -7.47 -6.19 32.69
N ILE A 320 -8.41 -6.85 32.03
CA ILE A 320 -9.84 -6.53 32.13
C ILE A 320 -10.71 -7.67 32.68
N VAL A 321 -10.16 -8.89 32.84
CA VAL A 321 -10.91 -10.11 33.19
C VAL A 321 -11.65 -10.01 34.54
N ASP A 322 -11.14 -9.24 35.47
CA ASP A 322 -11.69 -9.11 36.81
C ASP A 322 -12.68 -7.94 36.99
N ASP A 323 -12.82 -7.10 35.95
CA ASP A 323 -13.74 -5.95 36.00
C ASP A 323 -15.20 -6.40 36.16
N PRO A 324 -15.98 -5.76 37.06
CA PRO A 324 -17.36 -6.13 37.34
C PRO A 324 -18.30 -6.04 36.10
N ASP A 325 -18.10 -5.03 35.24
CA ASP A 325 -18.90 -4.83 34.03
C ASP A 325 -18.61 -5.95 33.03
N VAL A 326 -17.33 -6.34 32.87
CA VAL A 326 -16.92 -7.47 32.02
C VAL A 326 -17.60 -8.77 32.50
N LYS A 327 -17.52 -9.09 33.80
CA LYS A 327 -18.14 -10.30 34.37
C LYS A 327 -19.67 -10.29 34.19
N LYS A 328 -20.31 -9.17 34.43
CA LYS A 328 -21.75 -8.99 34.25
C LYS A 328 -22.18 -9.16 32.79
N PHE A 329 -21.44 -8.56 31.85
CA PHE A 329 -21.70 -8.64 30.42
C PHE A 329 -21.55 -10.07 29.90
N MET A 330 -20.47 -10.75 30.29
CA MET A 330 -20.23 -12.15 29.89
C MET A 330 -21.34 -13.06 30.38
N LYS A 331 -21.79 -12.89 31.64
CA LYS A 331 -22.93 -13.64 32.18
C LYS A 331 -24.22 -13.37 31.43
N LYS A 332 -24.53 -12.08 31.15
CA LYS A 332 -25.72 -11.66 30.41
C LYS A 332 -25.79 -12.26 29.01
N ASN A 333 -24.64 -12.35 28.34
CA ASN A 333 -24.54 -12.82 26.96
C ASN A 333 -24.19 -14.33 26.86
N ASN A 334 -24.19 -15.08 27.96
CA ASN A 334 -23.89 -16.52 28.02
C ASN A 334 -22.52 -16.89 27.44
N LEU A 335 -21.49 -16.01 27.61
CA LEU A 335 -20.15 -16.23 27.07
C LEU A 335 -19.31 -17.21 27.90
N GLY A 336 -19.80 -17.64 29.07
CA GLY A 336 -19.04 -18.47 30.00
C GLY A 336 -18.03 -17.66 30.83
N ASN A 337 -16.94 -18.31 31.25
CA ASN A 337 -15.92 -17.68 32.11
C ASN A 337 -14.59 -17.42 31.38
N ASP A 338 -14.46 -17.83 30.13
CA ASP A 338 -13.26 -17.60 29.36
C ASP A 338 -13.32 -16.21 28.72
N ILE A 339 -12.41 -15.33 29.11
CA ILE A 339 -12.34 -13.93 28.62
C ILE A 339 -12.12 -13.87 27.10
N HIS A 340 -11.52 -14.91 26.50
CA HIS A 340 -11.32 -14.96 25.05
C HIS A 340 -12.66 -15.06 24.29
N GLU A 341 -13.72 -15.57 24.92
CA GLU A 341 -15.07 -15.55 24.31
C GLU A 341 -15.66 -14.14 24.22
N LEU A 342 -15.34 -13.26 25.16
CA LEU A 342 -15.71 -11.84 25.07
C LEU A 342 -14.97 -11.15 23.91
N TYR A 343 -13.67 -11.44 23.74
CA TYR A 343 -12.89 -10.91 22.62
C TYR A 343 -13.43 -11.42 21.28
N ARG A 344 -13.78 -12.70 21.17
CA ARG A 344 -14.43 -13.26 19.97
C ARG A 344 -15.79 -12.63 19.69
N TYR A 345 -16.59 -12.41 20.74
CA TYR A 345 -17.85 -11.70 20.64
C TYR A 345 -17.65 -10.27 20.10
N PHE A 346 -16.62 -9.57 20.58
CA PHE A 346 -16.27 -8.24 20.10
C PHE A 346 -15.95 -8.25 18.59
N ILE A 347 -15.10 -9.13 18.14
CA ILE A 347 -14.75 -9.27 16.70
C ILE A 347 -16.01 -9.54 15.85
N VAL A 348 -16.84 -10.50 16.25
CA VAL A 348 -18.07 -10.86 15.51
C VAL A 348 -18.99 -9.66 15.40
N ARG A 349 -19.24 -8.97 16.51
CA ARG A 349 -20.12 -7.81 16.55
C ARG A 349 -19.62 -6.66 15.67
N MET A 350 -18.32 -6.39 15.67
CA MET A 350 -17.73 -5.36 14.81
C MET A 350 -17.81 -5.77 13.33
N ASN A 351 -17.56 -7.04 13.02
CA ASN A 351 -17.74 -7.55 11.65
C ASN A 351 -19.17 -7.36 11.14
N ASP A 352 -20.18 -7.72 11.95
CA ASP A 352 -21.59 -7.55 11.59
C ASP A 352 -21.95 -6.07 11.35
N PHE A 353 -21.39 -5.18 12.16
CA PHE A 353 -21.55 -3.74 11.97
C PHE A 353 -20.94 -3.30 10.63
N PHE A 354 -19.69 -3.62 10.33
CA PHE A 354 -19.05 -3.22 9.07
C PHE A 354 -19.78 -3.80 7.84
N LYS A 355 -20.20 -5.06 7.90
CA LYS A 355 -21.03 -5.67 6.84
C LYS A 355 -22.33 -4.92 6.62
N SER A 356 -22.99 -4.47 7.69
CA SER A 356 -24.22 -3.67 7.60
C SER A 356 -24.00 -2.34 6.86
N LYS A 357 -22.75 -1.86 6.81
CA LYS A 357 -22.31 -0.65 6.12
C LYS A 357 -21.67 -0.94 4.74
N GLY A 358 -21.71 -2.20 4.28
CA GLY A 358 -21.12 -2.61 3.00
C GLY A 358 -19.59 -2.62 2.97
N LYS A 359 -18.95 -2.69 4.14
CA LYS A 359 -17.49 -2.79 4.28
C LYS A 359 -17.08 -4.21 4.66
N GLN A 360 -15.95 -4.67 4.14
CA GLN A 360 -15.29 -5.89 4.59
C GLN A 360 -14.30 -5.54 5.69
N MET A 361 -14.34 -6.28 6.81
CA MET A 361 -13.44 -6.07 7.92
C MET A 361 -12.11 -6.78 7.73
N PHE A 362 -11.02 -6.08 8.01
CA PHE A 362 -9.66 -6.58 8.15
C PHE A 362 -9.27 -6.59 9.62
N VAL A 363 -8.48 -7.57 10.04
CA VAL A 363 -7.94 -7.68 11.40
C VAL A 363 -6.51 -8.19 11.35
N TRP A 364 -5.69 -7.81 12.31
CA TRP A 364 -4.44 -8.51 12.61
C TRP A 364 -4.72 -9.90 13.18
N GLU A 365 -3.78 -10.79 13.04
CA GLU A 365 -3.79 -12.08 13.72
C GLU A 365 -3.74 -11.84 15.24
N GLY A 366 -4.77 -12.24 15.98
CA GLY A 366 -4.89 -11.96 17.42
C GLY A 366 -5.89 -12.88 18.12
N PHE A 367 -6.50 -13.82 17.41
CA PHE A 367 -7.47 -14.75 17.98
C PHE A 367 -7.04 -16.20 17.84
N SER A 368 -7.26 -17.00 18.90
CA SER A 368 -6.99 -18.43 18.88
C SER A 368 -7.89 -19.19 17.88
N ARG A 369 -7.40 -20.31 17.33
CA ARG A 369 -8.15 -21.16 16.42
C ARG A 369 -9.48 -21.62 17.02
N ASN A 370 -9.44 -22.06 18.28
CA ASN A 370 -10.58 -22.66 18.96
C ASN A 370 -11.30 -21.66 19.85
N GLY A 371 -12.65 -21.75 19.89
CA GLY A 371 -13.52 -20.98 20.76
C GLY A 371 -14.97 -21.42 20.55
N LYS A 372 -15.87 -21.03 21.49
CA LYS A 372 -17.29 -21.31 21.40
C LYS A 372 -17.99 -20.41 20.38
N ILE A 373 -17.58 -19.13 20.36
CA ILE A 373 -18.07 -18.18 19.36
C ILE A 373 -17.24 -18.36 18.09
N GLU A 374 -17.90 -18.70 17.01
CA GLU A 374 -17.27 -18.83 15.71
C GLU A 374 -16.99 -17.46 15.09
N ILE A 375 -15.73 -17.19 14.71
CA ILE A 375 -15.35 -15.97 13.99
C ILE A 375 -15.67 -16.18 12.50
N PRO A 376 -16.42 -15.24 11.86
CA PRO A 376 -16.83 -15.34 10.47
C PRO A 376 -15.64 -15.45 9.49
N ARG A 377 -15.81 -16.28 8.44
CA ARG A 377 -14.75 -16.55 7.44
C ARG A 377 -14.62 -15.46 6.37
N ASP A 378 -15.51 -14.48 6.36
CA ASP A 378 -15.46 -13.33 5.46
C ASP A 378 -14.53 -12.20 5.94
N ILE A 379 -14.00 -12.32 7.15
CA ILE A 379 -12.91 -11.47 7.66
C ILE A 379 -11.60 -11.83 6.94
N THR A 380 -10.82 -10.84 6.54
CA THR A 380 -9.45 -11.06 6.05
C THR A 380 -8.47 -10.85 7.20
N VAL A 381 -7.58 -11.82 7.41
CA VAL A 381 -6.60 -11.80 8.50
C VAL A 381 -5.23 -11.37 7.96
N PHE A 382 -4.66 -10.34 8.58
CA PHE A 382 -3.30 -9.88 8.36
C PHE A 382 -2.40 -10.62 9.34
N GLU A 383 -1.73 -11.61 8.83
CA GLU A 383 -0.96 -12.53 9.65
C GLU A 383 0.49 -12.06 9.76
N PHE A 384 0.95 -11.76 10.98
CA PHE A 384 2.23 -11.11 11.23
C PHE A 384 3.15 -11.88 12.19
N GLU A 385 2.61 -12.39 13.29
CA GLU A 385 3.37 -12.91 14.42
C GLU A 385 3.41 -14.44 14.47
N SER A 386 2.40 -15.08 13.89
CA SER A 386 2.19 -16.53 13.93
C SER A 386 2.18 -17.08 15.37
N LEU A 387 1.41 -16.43 16.26
CA LEU A 387 1.36 -16.78 17.69
C LEU A 387 0.00 -17.35 18.11
N TYR A 388 -1.08 -16.66 17.83
CA TYR A 388 -2.43 -17.04 18.29
C TYR A 388 -3.10 -18.04 17.34
N ASN A 389 -2.96 -17.81 16.03
CA ASN A 389 -3.52 -18.70 15.01
C ASN A 389 -2.61 -18.77 13.79
N LEU A 390 -2.02 -19.93 13.56
CA LEU A 390 -0.97 -20.10 12.55
C LEU A 390 -1.52 -19.96 11.11
N PRO A 391 -0.71 -19.49 10.15
CA PRO A 391 -1.14 -19.29 8.76
C PRO A 391 -1.72 -20.55 8.11
N ASN A 392 -1.16 -21.73 8.37
CA ASN A 392 -1.69 -22.99 7.87
C ASN A 392 -3.09 -23.28 8.44
N HIS A 393 -3.33 -23.02 9.73
CA HIS A 393 -4.63 -23.21 10.35
C HIS A 393 -5.68 -22.23 9.79
N LEU A 394 -5.30 -20.97 9.62
CA LEU A 394 -6.19 -19.94 9.05
C LEU A 394 -6.62 -20.31 7.63
N VAL A 395 -5.68 -20.79 6.79
CA VAL A 395 -5.99 -21.25 5.42
C VAL A 395 -6.87 -22.50 5.43
N GLU A 396 -6.56 -23.49 6.29
CA GLU A 396 -7.38 -24.70 6.46
C GLU A 396 -8.82 -24.37 6.87
N ASP A 397 -8.97 -23.38 7.75
CA ASP A 397 -10.26 -22.91 8.24
C ASP A 397 -11.00 -22.00 7.23
N GLY A 398 -10.38 -21.68 6.08
CA GLY A 398 -11.00 -20.97 4.96
C GLY A 398 -10.88 -19.44 5.01
N TYR A 399 -10.10 -18.86 5.88
CA TYR A 399 -9.83 -17.42 5.90
C TYR A 399 -9.00 -16.96 4.70
N LYS A 400 -9.22 -15.73 4.25
CA LYS A 400 -8.29 -15.02 3.38
C LYS A 400 -7.17 -14.42 4.22
N LEU A 401 -5.94 -14.51 3.74
CA LEU A 401 -4.75 -13.99 4.41
C LEU A 401 -4.05 -12.94 3.58
N VAL A 402 -3.57 -11.91 4.26
CA VAL A 402 -2.51 -11.01 3.79
C VAL A 402 -1.27 -11.31 4.63
N ASN A 403 -0.17 -11.64 3.96
CA ASN A 403 1.09 -11.90 4.66
C ASN A 403 1.75 -10.58 5.08
N THR A 404 1.89 -10.41 6.39
CA THR A 404 2.56 -9.26 7.01
C THR A 404 3.69 -9.72 7.93
N SER A 405 4.32 -10.82 7.57
CA SER A 405 5.38 -11.47 8.35
C SER A 405 6.38 -10.46 8.90
N TRP A 406 6.61 -10.46 10.22
CA TRP A 406 7.55 -9.53 10.86
C TRP A 406 8.93 -9.54 10.19
N LYS A 407 9.39 -10.72 9.82
CA LYS A 407 10.63 -10.90 9.08
C LYS A 407 10.30 -11.40 7.65
N PRO A 408 10.58 -10.65 6.59
CA PRO A 408 11.33 -9.39 6.52
C PRO A 408 10.47 -8.16 6.17
N LEU A 409 9.14 -8.19 6.44
CA LEU A 409 8.24 -7.14 5.93
C LEU A 409 8.06 -5.94 6.87
N TYR A 410 8.51 -6.05 8.14
CA TYR A 410 8.50 -4.92 9.04
C TYR A 410 9.73 -4.04 8.85
N VAL A 411 9.50 -2.74 8.76
CA VAL A 411 10.51 -1.70 8.71
C VAL A 411 10.33 -0.85 9.97
N VAL A 412 11.01 -1.25 11.05
CA VAL A 412 10.86 -0.62 12.36
C VAL A 412 12.08 0.20 12.68
N ARG A 413 11.88 1.46 13.08
CA ARG A 413 12.95 2.27 13.65
C ARG A 413 13.09 1.90 15.12
N SER A 414 14.32 1.60 15.56
CA SER A 414 14.57 1.49 16.99
C SER A 414 14.32 2.85 17.66
N GLY A 415 13.30 2.92 18.50
CA GLY A 415 13.06 4.05 19.41
C GLY A 415 13.91 3.97 20.68
N ASN A 416 14.62 2.85 20.87
CA ASN A 416 15.48 2.64 22.04
C ASN A 416 16.72 3.54 21.92
N PRO A 417 17.02 4.38 22.94
CA PRO A 417 18.23 5.17 22.98
C PRO A 417 19.50 4.34 23.14
N ASP A 418 19.40 3.04 23.44
CA ASP A 418 20.55 2.14 23.50
C ASP A 418 21.11 1.94 22.09
N PRO A 419 22.38 2.36 21.84
CA PRO A 419 23.01 2.20 20.53
C PRO A 419 23.24 0.74 20.13
N ASN A 420 23.10 -0.21 21.06
CA ASN A 420 23.20 -1.65 20.79
C ASN A 420 21.90 -2.25 20.28
N VAL A 421 20.78 -1.54 20.38
CA VAL A 421 19.51 -2.00 19.80
C VAL A 421 19.41 -1.55 18.35
N LEU A 422 19.65 -2.48 17.45
CA LEU A 422 19.53 -2.23 16.01
C LEU A 422 18.06 -2.05 15.60
N PRO A 423 17.78 -1.11 14.65
CA PRO A 423 16.47 -1.03 14.06
C PRO A 423 16.15 -2.31 13.30
N LEU A 424 14.92 -2.82 13.42
CA LEU A 424 14.43 -3.97 12.65
C LEU A 424 14.11 -3.56 11.21
N LYS A 425 15.16 -3.32 10.44
CA LYS A 425 15.09 -2.92 9.03
C LYS A 425 15.85 -3.92 8.17
N TRP A 426 15.10 -4.82 7.56
CA TRP A 426 15.65 -5.82 6.65
C TRP A 426 16.18 -5.18 5.38
N GLY A 427 17.27 -5.71 4.84
CA GLY A 427 17.85 -5.23 3.57
C GLY A 427 17.00 -5.60 2.35
N PRO A 428 17.14 -4.86 1.24
CA PRO A 428 16.42 -5.15 -0.01
C PRO A 428 16.63 -6.56 -0.54
N GLU A 429 17.84 -7.12 -0.41
CA GLU A 429 18.18 -8.48 -0.84
C GLU A 429 17.38 -9.52 -0.03
N ARG A 430 17.33 -9.38 1.29
CA ARG A 430 16.57 -10.28 2.16
C ARG A 430 15.08 -10.26 1.83
N ILE A 431 14.52 -9.09 1.50
CA ILE A 431 13.13 -8.95 1.07
C ILE A 431 12.94 -9.60 -0.32
N TYR A 432 13.90 -9.45 -1.23
CA TYR A 432 13.85 -10.07 -2.55
C TYR A 432 13.91 -11.60 -2.52
N GLU A 433 14.56 -12.21 -1.52
CA GLU A 433 14.61 -13.65 -1.33
C GLU A 433 13.35 -14.24 -0.66
N TRP A 434 12.51 -13.40 -0.08
CA TRP A 434 11.25 -13.81 0.55
C TRP A 434 10.19 -14.18 -0.50
N ASN A 435 9.17 -14.94 -0.09
CA ASN A 435 7.97 -15.21 -0.89
C ASN A 435 6.68 -15.09 -0.06
N MET A 436 5.56 -14.79 -0.68
CA MET A 436 4.32 -14.45 0.01
C MET A 436 3.64 -15.61 0.75
N TRP A 437 4.12 -16.83 0.63
CA TRP A 437 3.63 -18.01 1.39
C TRP A 437 4.56 -18.38 2.55
N ARG A 438 5.52 -17.51 2.91
CA ARG A 438 6.50 -17.75 3.94
C ARG A 438 6.37 -16.74 5.07
N TRP A 439 6.21 -17.26 6.31
CA TRP A 439 6.16 -16.49 7.54
C TRP A 439 7.39 -16.75 8.39
N GLU A 440 7.97 -15.68 8.88
CA GLU A 440 9.12 -15.66 9.79
C GLU A 440 8.94 -14.55 10.81
N THR A 441 9.42 -14.77 12.02
CA THR A 441 9.39 -13.75 13.08
C THR A 441 10.71 -13.73 13.85
N TRP A 442 10.96 -12.64 14.53
CA TRP A 442 12.01 -12.56 15.55
C TRP A 442 11.50 -12.88 16.96
N TYR A 443 10.21 -12.99 17.17
CA TYR A 443 9.62 -13.23 18.47
C TYR A 443 9.74 -14.69 18.90
N TYR A 444 10.50 -14.91 19.99
CA TYR A 444 10.94 -16.26 20.41
C TYR A 444 9.81 -17.22 20.85
N LYS A 445 8.62 -16.68 21.23
CA LYS A 445 7.46 -17.51 21.62
C LYS A 445 6.70 -18.07 20.39
N SER A 446 6.87 -17.46 19.22
CA SER A 446 6.22 -17.92 18.01
C SER A 446 6.86 -19.20 17.45
N PRO A 447 6.09 -20.17 16.97
CA PRO A 447 6.61 -21.32 16.22
C PRO A 447 7.45 -20.94 15.00
N ALA A 448 7.10 -19.84 14.32
CA ALA A 448 7.79 -19.34 13.13
C ALA A 448 9.20 -18.78 13.42
N TYR A 449 9.54 -18.60 14.71
CA TYR A 449 10.84 -18.15 15.14
C TYR A 449 11.96 -19.17 14.92
N LYS A 450 11.74 -20.41 15.36
CA LYS A 450 12.74 -21.49 15.22
C LYS A 450 12.79 -22.04 13.80
N LYS A 451 11.65 -22.06 13.13
CA LYS A 451 11.51 -22.57 11.78
C LYS A 451 10.45 -21.78 11.04
N PRO A 452 10.79 -21.16 9.91
CA PRO A 452 9.80 -20.47 9.09
C PRO A 452 8.62 -21.38 8.74
N ILE A 453 7.41 -20.82 8.77
CA ILE A 453 6.21 -21.51 8.29
C ILE A 453 6.12 -21.25 6.80
N GLN A 454 6.25 -22.30 6.00
CA GLN A 454 6.12 -22.24 4.54
C GLN A 454 4.87 -23.01 4.13
N LEU A 455 3.95 -22.33 3.45
CA LEU A 455 2.79 -22.95 2.81
C LEU A 455 3.08 -23.24 1.34
N ASP A 456 2.39 -24.24 0.81
CA ASP A 456 2.24 -24.39 -0.63
C ASP A 456 1.44 -23.20 -1.18
N ARG A 457 1.60 -22.91 -2.48
CA ARG A 457 0.83 -21.86 -3.14
C ARG A 457 -0.66 -22.07 -2.93
N ASN A 458 -1.31 -21.09 -2.36
CA ASN A 458 -2.72 -21.17 -1.97
C ASN A 458 -3.44 -19.88 -2.35
N LYS A 459 -4.64 -20.03 -2.93
CA LYS A 459 -5.49 -18.89 -3.35
C LYS A 459 -6.04 -18.05 -2.21
N ASN A 460 -6.04 -18.61 -0.98
CA ASN A 460 -6.50 -17.87 0.19
C ASN A 460 -5.45 -16.89 0.70
N VAL A 461 -4.16 -17.05 0.33
CA VAL A 461 -3.15 -16.02 0.51
C VAL A 461 -3.27 -15.05 -0.66
N ILE A 462 -3.99 -13.95 -0.44
CA ILE A 462 -4.37 -13.01 -1.52
C ILE A 462 -3.28 -11.98 -1.84
N GLY A 463 -2.22 -11.93 -1.04
CA GLY A 463 -1.11 -11.01 -1.22
C GLY A 463 -0.36 -10.77 0.08
N ALA A 464 0.33 -9.64 0.13
CA ALA A 464 1.12 -9.26 1.29
C ALA A 464 1.15 -7.73 1.49
N GLN A 465 1.63 -7.33 2.67
CA GLN A 465 1.81 -5.95 3.05
C GLN A 465 3.16 -5.73 3.74
N MET A 466 3.90 -4.72 3.31
CA MET A 466 5.03 -4.20 4.07
C MET A 466 4.51 -3.24 5.14
N CYS A 467 5.05 -3.31 6.35
CA CYS A 467 4.59 -2.50 7.47
C CYS A 467 5.71 -1.59 7.95
N SER A 468 5.52 -0.27 7.80
CA SER A 468 6.45 0.75 8.26
C SER A 468 5.99 1.28 9.61
N TRP A 469 6.70 0.88 10.66
CA TRP A 469 6.38 1.21 12.03
C TRP A 469 7.35 2.21 12.65
N GLU A 470 6.81 3.16 13.43
CA GLU A 470 7.56 4.10 14.28
C GLU A 470 8.58 4.98 13.53
N GLN A 471 8.53 5.06 12.22
CA GLN A 471 9.41 5.93 11.46
C GLN A 471 9.12 7.40 11.78
N THR A 472 10.16 8.22 11.86
CA THR A 472 9.94 9.68 11.91
C THR A 472 9.61 10.21 10.51
N ASP A 473 8.97 11.38 10.45
CA ASP A 473 8.63 12.07 9.21
C ASP A 473 9.82 12.12 8.22
N GLU A 474 11.05 12.34 8.73
CA GLU A 474 12.27 12.42 7.92
C GLU A 474 12.80 11.05 7.48
N SER A 475 12.53 9.99 8.24
CA SER A 475 13.06 8.64 7.95
C SER A 475 12.10 7.76 7.15
N GLU A 476 10.83 8.11 7.05
CA GLU A 476 9.80 7.28 6.43
C GLU A 476 10.11 7.00 4.95
N VAL A 477 10.18 8.04 4.13
CA VAL A 477 10.45 7.90 2.69
C VAL A 477 11.82 7.25 2.43
N PRO A 478 12.94 7.68 3.04
CA PRO A 478 14.23 7.02 2.86
C PRO A 478 14.22 5.53 3.20
N SER A 479 13.56 5.14 4.27
CA SER A 479 13.49 3.74 4.70
C SER A 479 12.81 2.83 3.69
N LEU A 480 11.84 3.35 2.92
CA LEU A 480 11.03 2.58 1.99
C LEU A 480 11.59 2.53 0.56
N ARG A 481 12.26 3.59 0.10
CA ARG A 481 12.62 3.77 -1.32
C ARG A 481 13.36 2.60 -1.97
N LYS A 482 14.24 1.91 -1.24
CA LYS A 482 15.01 0.76 -1.75
C LYS A 482 14.44 -0.60 -1.31
N ARG A 483 13.63 -0.63 -0.25
CA ARG A 483 13.01 -1.86 0.27
C ARG A 483 11.71 -2.19 -0.45
N LEU A 484 10.85 -1.19 -0.62
CA LEU A 484 9.54 -1.37 -1.23
C LEU A 484 9.59 -1.99 -2.65
N PRO A 485 10.50 -1.57 -3.56
CA PRO A 485 10.61 -2.22 -4.87
C PRO A 485 10.92 -3.72 -4.80
N SER A 486 11.79 -4.15 -3.86
CA SER A 486 12.08 -5.58 -3.66
C SER A 486 10.86 -6.36 -3.18
N PHE A 487 10.09 -5.78 -2.27
CA PHE A 487 8.82 -6.36 -1.81
C PHE A 487 7.80 -6.46 -2.95
N VAL A 488 7.59 -5.36 -3.67
CA VAL A 488 6.60 -5.32 -4.75
C VAL A 488 6.95 -6.31 -5.86
N GLU A 489 8.22 -6.45 -6.22
CA GLU A 489 8.65 -7.47 -7.19
C GLU A 489 8.20 -8.87 -6.76
N ARG A 490 8.29 -9.21 -5.46
CA ARG A 490 7.98 -10.56 -4.95
C ARG A 490 6.49 -10.88 -4.82
N ILE A 491 5.62 -9.88 -4.91
CA ILE A 491 4.15 -10.06 -4.97
C ILE A 491 3.58 -9.78 -6.36
N TRP A 492 4.33 -9.09 -7.22
CA TRP A 492 4.02 -8.90 -8.62
C TRP A 492 4.42 -10.12 -9.45
N ASN A 493 5.64 -10.62 -9.21
CA ASN A 493 6.22 -11.79 -9.82
C ASN A 493 6.57 -12.81 -8.72
N VAL A 494 5.66 -13.72 -8.42
CA VAL A 494 5.87 -14.73 -7.36
C VAL A 494 7.01 -15.68 -7.68
N ASP A 495 7.31 -15.87 -8.96
CA ASP A 495 8.50 -16.54 -9.44
C ASP A 495 9.63 -15.54 -9.68
N LYS A 496 10.80 -15.82 -9.10
CA LYS A 496 11.99 -14.98 -9.27
C LYS A 496 12.44 -15.01 -10.73
N LYS A 497 12.57 -13.83 -11.34
CA LYS A 497 12.88 -13.70 -12.78
C LYS A 497 14.37 -13.50 -13.06
N VAL A 498 15.08 -12.83 -12.16
CA VAL A 498 16.50 -12.48 -12.32
C VAL A 498 17.19 -12.55 -10.96
N GLU A 499 18.53 -12.55 -10.96
CA GLU A 499 19.33 -12.45 -9.74
C GLU A 499 19.18 -11.06 -9.12
N PHE A 500 19.39 -10.97 -7.79
CA PHE A 500 19.18 -9.74 -7.03
C PHE A 500 19.98 -8.55 -7.57
N ASP A 501 21.25 -8.73 -7.89
CA ASP A 501 22.09 -7.63 -8.38
C ASP A 501 21.57 -7.03 -9.68
N VAL A 502 21.10 -7.87 -10.61
CA VAL A 502 20.50 -7.44 -11.88
C VAL A 502 19.18 -6.70 -11.63
N PHE A 503 18.38 -7.17 -10.70
CA PHE A 503 17.14 -6.52 -10.29
C PHE A 503 17.43 -5.17 -9.61
N PHE A 504 18.36 -5.16 -8.66
CA PHE A 504 18.65 -3.97 -7.85
C PHE A 504 19.31 -2.84 -8.66
N GLU A 505 20.04 -3.16 -9.74
CA GLU A 505 20.49 -2.16 -10.69
C GLU A 505 19.29 -1.42 -11.33
N LYS A 506 18.22 -2.15 -11.69
CA LYS A 506 16.98 -1.53 -12.22
C LYS A 506 16.29 -0.68 -11.15
N VAL A 507 16.27 -1.13 -9.89
CA VAL A 507 15.77 -0.33 -8.76
C VAL A 507 16.53 0.99 -8.67
N ASN A 508 17.85 0.98 -8.78
CA ASN A 508 18.66 2.20 -8.73
C ASN A 508 18.34 3.16 -9.90
N LYS A 509 18.04 2.64 -11.08
CA LYS A 509 17.65 3.46 -12.24
C LYS A 509 16.24 4.06 -12.07
N THR A 510 15.28 3.25 -11.62
CA THR A 510 13.90 3.74 -11.40
C THR A 510 13.81 4.69 -10.21
N ASP A 511 14.67 4.55 -9.20
CA ASP A 511 14.73 5.44 -8.05
C ASP A 511 15.14 6.89 -8.44
N ILE A 512 15.93 7.06 -9.50
CA ILE A 512 16.25 8.40 -10.05
C ILE A 512 14.96 9.06 -10.56
N VAL A 513 14.15 8.33 -11.31
CA VAL A 513 12.84 8.82 -11.81
C VAL A 513 11.90 9.12 -10.65
N LEU A 514 11.80 8.21 -9.69
CA LEU A 514 10.99 8.40 -8.49
C LEU A 514 11.39 9.66 -7.73
N SER A 515 12.69 9.89 -7.54
CA SER A 515 13.19 11.04 -6.77
C SER A 515 12.74 12.39 -7.34
N GLU A 516 12.61 12.50 -8.65
CA GLU A 516 12.08 13.69 -9.31
C GLU A 516 10.54 13.80 -9.12
N ILE A 517 9.82 12.67 -9.17
CA ILE A 517 8.35 12.64 -9.00
C ILE A 517 7.96 13.07 -7.58
N ILE A 518 8.63 12.54 -6.56
CA ILE A 518 8.34 12.86 -5.15
C ILE A 518 9.09 14.10 -4.66
N ASN A 519 9.98 14.67 -5.47
CA ASN A 519 10.89 15.76 -5.11
C ASN A 519 11.64 15.47 -3.80
N ASP A 520 12.24 14.28 -3.75
CA ASP A 520 12.97 13.82 -2.56
C ASP A 520 14.14 12.92 -2.99
N LYS A 521 15.36 13.30 -2.58
CA LYS A 521 16.61 12.57 -2.88
C LYS A 521 17.22 11.93 -1.63
N SER A 522 16.51 11.97 -0.52
CA SER A 522 16.98 11.38 0.74
C SER A 522 17.18 9.87 0.62
N GLN A 523 18.17 9.35 1.33
CA GLN A 523 18.54 7.94 1.35
C GLN A 523 18.59 7.44 2.80
N ASP A 524 18.26 6.17 3.01
CA ASP A 524 18.42 5.55 4.31
C ASP A 524 19.92 5.41 4.62
N SER A 525 20.37 6.03 5.70
CA SER A 525 21.76 5.98 6.14
C SER A 525 22.24 4.56 6.45
N LEU A 526 21.34 3.65 6.80
CA LEU A 526 21.65 2.23 7.02
C LEU A 526 21.99 1.48 5.72
N LEU A 527 21.67 2.06 4.55
CA LEU A 527 22.03 1.52 3.24
C LEU A 527 23.22 2.25 2.60
N ILE A 528 23.70 3.36 3.23
CA ILE A 528 24.85 4.13 2.74
C ILE A 528 26.11 3.60 3.42
N GLY A 529 27.00 2.98 2.66
CA GLY A 529 28.34 2.54 3.14
C GLY A 529 28.36 1.24 3.93
N PHE A 530 27.19 0.71 4.28
CA PHE A 530 27.03 -0.65 4.78
C PHE A 530 26.10 -1.35 3.79
N ASN A 531 26.61 -2.33 3.14
CA ASN A 531 25.71 -3.21 2.40
C ASN A 531 24.75 -3.92 3.35
N ILE A 532 24.66 -3.56 4.63
CA ILE A 532 23.68 -4.07 5.55
C ILE A 532 24.32 -4.23 6.93
N ILE A 533 23.74 -3.64 7.94
CA ILE A 533 24.02 -3.99 9.33
C ILE A 533 23.37 -5.35 9.58
N GLY A 534 24.18 -6.38 9.79
CA GLY A 534 23.68 -7.71 10.02
C GLY A 534 24.47 -8.78 9.28
N ASP A 535 23.84 -9.91 8.99
CA ASP A 535 24.45 -10.95 8.14
C ASP A 535 24.61 -10.44 6.68
N ALA A 536 25.34 -11.18 5.85
CA ALA A 536 25.58 -10.82 4.45
C ALA A 536 24.32 -10.60 3.61
N LYS A 537 23.14 -10.95 4.12
CA LYS A 537 21.83 -10.77 3.50
C LYS A 537 21.02 -9.62 4.10
N GLY A 538 21.63 -8.84 5.02
CA GLY A 538 21.00 -7.69 5.63
C GLY A 538 20.03 -7.95 6.75
N ASN A 539 20.10 -9.10 7.31
CA ASN A 539 19.34 -9.37 8.52
C ASN A 539 20.06 -8.72 9.70
N PRO A 540 19.36 -8.07 10.65
CA PRO A 540 19.97 -7.70 11.92
C PRO A 540 20.60 -8.93 12.53
N THR A 541 21.83 -8.82 13.01
CA THR A 541 22.45 -9.92 13.72
C THR A 541 21.73 -10.13 15.03
N ARG A 542 21.43 -11.37 15.29
CA ARG A 542 20.65 -11.78 16.43
C ARG A 542 21.33 -11.57 17.77
N GLU A 543 22.65 -11.56 17.80
CA GLU A 543 23.45 -11.29 19.00
C GLU A 543 23.09 -9.96 19.69
N VAL A 544 22.32 -9.13 19.01
CA VAL A 544 21.82 -7.85 19.52
C VAL A 544 20.34 -7.93 19.94
N LEU A 545 19.68 -9.03 19.64
CA LEU A 545 18.24 -9.23 19.89
C LEU A 545 17.97 -10.29 20.98
N ASP A 546 18.99 -10.94 21.56
CA ASP A 546 18.87 -11.88 22.68
C ASP A 546 19.02 -11.19 24.03
#